data_71b8b9c73802371cc0a1941a1e126c27
#
_entry.id   71b8b9c73802371cc0a1941a1e126c27
#
_cell.length_a   1.000
_cell.length_b   1.000
_cell.length_c   1.000
_cell.angle_alpha   90.00
_cell.angle_beta   90.00
_cell.angle_gamma   90.00
#
_symmetry.space_group_name_H-M   'P 1'
#
loop_
_entity.id
_entity.type
_entity.pdbx_description
1 polymer ?
#
loop_
_entity_poly.entity_id
_entity_poly.type
_entity_poly.pdbx_seq_one_letter_code
_entity_poly.pdbx_strand_id
1 'polypeptide(L)'
;MKTLVKKMGSLKLLKVELIGGTIFSAIAMIGLPVGLFCVAPMLLTEPLAWVIVLCGMLFFGLVGYGLFVHPYRLYLKLPEIQAEYDDEFLYIHSKKEAKIPLAEITYVNITAELPFLLHESFLREILIHFCSDEYGRIDLDIDGFGSYKLYFVPHAKDMESELFRFFDGVMNNT
;
A
#
# COMPACT_ATOMS: atom_id res chain seq x y z
N MET A 1 -8.92 -27.05 3.83
CA MET A 1 -8.57 -25.62 3.78
C MET A 1 -8.73 -25.10 2.38
N LYS A 2 -9.35 -23.96 2.20
CA LYS A 2 -9.48 -23.26 0.93
C LYS A 2 -8.69 -21.95 1.00
N THR A 3 -8.02 -21.58 -0.07
CA THR A 3 -7.30 -20.31 -0.14
C THR A 3 -8.30 -19.17 -0.27
N LEU A 4 -8.33 -18.27 0.72
CA LEU A 4 -9.21 -17.10 0.74
C LEU A 4 -8.51 -15.88 0.11
N VAL A 5 -7.27 -15.60 0.52
CA VAL A 5 -6.52 -14.44 0.08
C VAL A 5 -5.17 -14.85 -0.46
N LYS A 6 -4.99 -14.63 -1.75
CA LYS A 6 -3.71 -14.79 -2.43
C LYS A 6 -3.14 -13.42 -2.74
N LYS A 7 -1.84 -13.27 -2.55
CA LYS A 7 -1.14 -12.05 -2.95
C LYS A 7 -1.25 -11.85 -4.46
N MET A 8 -1.49 -10.62 -4.88
CA MET A 8 -1.53 -10.26 -6.28
C MET A 8 -0.27 -10.72 -7.03
N GLY A 9 -0.45 -11.44 -8.11
CA GLY A 9 0.66 -12.01 -8.89
C GLY A 9 1.36 -11.01 -9.81
N SER A 10 0.69 -9.93 -10.20
CA SER A 10 1.23 -8.91 -11.10
C SER A 10 1.64 -7.67 -10.35
N LEU A 11 2.87 -7.24 -10.59
CA LEU A 11 3.48 -6.06 -9.95
C LEU A 11 3.63 -4.88 -10.90
N LYS A 12 2.96 -4.89 -12.05
CA LYS A 12 3.18 -3.85 -13.06
C LYS A 12 2.95 -2.46 -12.50
N LEU A 13 1.80 -2.24 -11.83
CA LEU A 13 1.46 -0.96 -11.22
C LEU A 13 2.51 -0.55 -10.18
N LEU A 14 2.81 -1.43 -9.20
CA LEU A 14 3.81 -1.15 -8.17
C LEU A 14 5.21 -0.88 -8.73
N LYS A 15 5.60 -1.55 -9.82
CA LYS A 15 6.88 -1.26 -10.50
C LYS A 15 6.87 0.10 -11.18
N VAL A 16 5.78 0.45 -11.85
CA VAL A 16 5.63 1.78 -12.49
C VAL A 16 5.65 2.87 -11.43
N GLU A 17 4.96 2.69 -10.33
CA GLU A 17 4.96 3.61 -9.19
C GLU A 17 6.33 3.74 -8.55
N LEU A 18 7.03 2.62 -8.33
CA LEU A 18 8.38 2.63 -7.79
C LEU A 18 9.33 3.42 -8.69
N ILE A 19 9.33 3.15 -10.00
CA ILE A 19 10.21 3.80 -10.95
C ILE A 19 9.84 5.28 -11.08
N GLY A 20 8.58 5.58 -11.40
CA GLY A 20 8.09 6.95 -11.59
C GLY A 20 8.25 7.80 -10.33
N GLY A 21 7.88 7.26 -9.18
CA GLY A 21 7.99 7.95 -7.91
C GLY A 21 9.43 8.17 -7.46
N THR A 22 10.32 7.21 -7.72
CA THR A 22 11.75 7.36 -7.43
C THR A 22 12.37 8.44 -8.31
N ILE A 23 12.05 8.46 -9.61
CA ILE A 23 12.50 9.50 -10.55
C ILE A 23 11.97 10.86 -10.11
N PHE A 24 10.67 10.98 -9.79
CA PHE A 24 10.08 12.23 -9.32
C PHE A 24 10.74 12.74 -8.04
N SER A 25 10.96 11.87 -7.06
CA SER A 25 11.65 12.24 -5.82
C SER A 25 13.09 12.67 -6.06
N ALA A 26 13.82 11.99 -6.95
CA ALA A 26 15.18 12.37 -7.31
C ALA A 26 15.23 13.74 -8.00
N ILE A 27 14.31 14.02 -8.93
CA ILE A 27 14.19 15.32 -9.59
C ILE A 27 13.87 16.41 -8.55
N ALA A 28 12.97 16.17 -7.62
CA ALA A 28 12.63 17.13 -6.58
C ALA A 28 13.82 17.39 -5.63
N MET A 29 14.54 16.33 -5.23
CA MET A 29 15.73 16.47 -4.36
C MET A 29 16.88 17.23 -5.01
N ILE A 30 17.08 17.09 -6.31
CA ILE A 30 18.19 17.76 -7.04
C ILE A 30 17.72 19.09 -7.63
N GLY A 31 16.54 19.11 -8.22
CA GLY A 31 16.01 20.27 -8.93
C GLY A 31 15.70 21.45 -8.01
N LEU A 32 15.25 21.19 -6.80
CA LEU A 32 14.98 22.24 -5.83
C LEU A 32 16.24 23.03 -5.42
N PRO A 33 17.34 22.38 -4.96
CA PRO A 33 18.55 23.11 -4.64
C PRO A 33 19.18 23.77 -5.87
N VAL A 34 19.22 23.09 -7.01
CA VAL A 34 19.78 23.65 -8.24
C VAL A 34 18.96 24.89 -8.68
N GLY A 35 17.64 24.77 -8.70
CA GLY A 35 16.76 25.89 -9.06
C GLY A 35 16.93 27.09 -8.15
N LEU A 36 16.97 26.85 -6.84
CA LEU A 36 17.15 27.92 -5.85
C LEU A 36 18.47 28.65 -6.05
N PHE A 37 19.57 27.95 -6.24
CA PHE A 37 20.88 28.56 -6.42
C PHE A 37 21.08 29.18 -7.81
N CYS A 38 20.40 28.70 -8.84
CA CYS A 38 20.41 29.34 -10.15
C CYS A 38 19.66 30.67 -10.15
N VAL A 39 18.55 30.76 -9.39
CA VAL A 39 17.74 31.99 -9.33
C VAL A 39 18.33 33.01 -8.36
N ALA A 40 18.93 32.57 -7.28
CA ALA A 40 19.48 33.43 -6.23
C ALA A 40 20.88 32.97 -5.77
N PRO A 41 21.93 33.13 -6.62
CA PRO A 41 23.27 32.62 -6.32
C PRO A 41 23.89 33.19 -5.05
N MET A 42 23.45 34.38 -4.60
CA MET A 42 23.90 34.97 -3.35
C MET A 42 23.51 34.13 -2.12
N LEU A 43 22.49 33.25 -2.23
CA LEU A 43 22.10 32.35 -1.14
C LEU A 43 23.13 31.25 -0.88
N LEU A 44 24.07 31.00 -1.81
CA LEU A 44 25.16 30.04 -1.61
C LEU A 44 26.05 30.40 -0.41
N THR A 45 26.14 31.66 -0.05
CA THR A 45 26.95 32.14 1.07
C THR A 45 26.18 32.14 2.41
N GLU A 46 24.87 31.94 2.35
CA GLU A 46 24.00 32.00 3.53
C GLU A 46 23.85 30.63 4.18
N PRO A 47 24.32 30.41 5.41
CA PRO A 47 24.19 29.11 6.09
C PRO A 47 22.75 28.65 6.24
N LEU A 48 21.81 29.58 6.47
CA LEU A 48 20.38 29.25 6.61
C LEU A 48 19.80 28.67 5.33
N ALA A 49 20.24 29.14 4.16
CA ALA A 49 19.78 28.60 2.88
C ALA A 49 20.16 27.10 2.73
N TRP A 50 21.36 26.73 3.14
CA TRP A 50 21.79 25.33 3.15
C TRP A 50 20.98 24.46 4.10
N VAL A 51 20.61 24.96 5.26
CA VAL A 51 19.74 24.24 6.20
C VAL A 51 18.37 23.96 5.54
N ILE A 52 17.77 24.97 4.90
CA ILE A 52 16.48 24.82 4.20
C ILE A 52 16.58 23.79 3.08
N VAL A 53 17.64 23.86 2.27
CA VAL A 53 17.87 22.90 1.17
C VAL A 53 18.02 21.47 1.72
N LEU A 54 18.83 21.27 2.75
CA LEU A 54 19.02 19.95 3.37
C LEU A 54 17.73 19.40 3.96
N CYS A 55 16.95 20.22 4.65
CA CYS A 55 15.64 19.81 5.17
C CYS A 55 14.68 19.43 4.03
N GLY A 56 14.64 20.21 2.96
CA GLY A 56 13.84 19.90 1.77
C GLY A 56 14.26 18.58 1.10
N MET A 57 15.54 18.35 0.90
CA MET A 57 16.06 17.11 0.34
C MET A 57 15.70 15.92 1.24
N LEU A 58 15.85 16.02 2.56
CA LEU A 58 15.49 15.00 3.52
C LEU A 58 13.98 14.70 3.45
N PHE A 59 13.16 15.75 3.42
CA PHE A 59 11.70 15.61 3.31
C PHE A 59 11.30 14.85 2.04
N PHE A 60 11.77 15.25 0.86
CA PHE A 60 11.44 14.57 -0.39
C PHE A 60 12.01 13.14 -0.45
N GLY A 61 13.17 12.90 0.15
CA GLY A 61 13.74 11.56 0.29
C GLY A 61 12.88 10.64 1.16
N LEU A 62 12.43 11.13 2.33
CA LEU A 62 11.57 10.36 3.23
C LEU A 62 10.19 10.11 2.63
N VAL A 63 9.59 11.13 2.00
CA VAL A 63 8.31 11.00 1.31
C VAL A 63 8.42 10.02 0.15
N GLY A 64 9.44 10.15 -0.69
CA GLY A 64 9.67 9.22 -1.80
C GLY A 64 9.90 7.78 -1.33
N TYR A 65 10.67 7.58 -0.27
CA TYR A 65 10.85 6.26 0.32
C TYR A 65 9.53 5.70 0.85
N GLY A 66 8.78 6.48 1.64
CA GLY A 66 7.54 6.04 2.28
C GLY A 66 6.45 5.70 1.27
N LEU A 67 6.30 6.53 0.23
CA LEU A 67 5.22 6.36 -0.74
C LEU A 67 5.52 5.31 -1.83
N PHE A 68 6.77 5.14 -2.23
CA PHE A 68 7.10 4.31 -3.40
C PHE A 68 7.94 3.08 -3.05
N VAL A 69 8.99 3.25 -2.25
CA VAL A 69 9.91 2.14 -1.94
C VAL A 69 9.34 1.22 -0.87
N HIS A 70 8.73 1.78 0.17
CA HIS A 70 8.21 0.99 1.29
C HIS A 70 7.09 0.02 0.88
N PRO A 71 6.05 0.42 0.11
CA PRO A 71 5.01 -0.50 -0.38
C PRO A 71 5.57 -1.65 -1.22
N TYR A 72 6.54 -1.35 -2.10
CA TYR A 72 7.19 -2.37 -2.90
C TYR A 72 7.97 -3.38 -2.05
N ARG A 73 8.72 -2.91 -1.05
CA ARG A 73 9.43 -3.79 -0.10
C ARG A 73 8.46 -4.61 0.76
N LEU A 74 7.35 -4.02 1.16
CA LEU A 74 6.30 -4.73 1.88
C LEU A 74 5.75 -5.89 1.02
N TYR A 75 5.40 -5.60 -0.23
CA TYR A 75 4.91 -6.62 -1.16
C TYR A 75 5.90 -7.78 -1.32
N LEU A 76 7.19 -7.51 -1.47
CA LEU A 76 8.20 -8.56 -1.63
C LEU A 76 8.30 -9.49 -0.41
N LYS A 77 7.98 -8.98 0.78
CA LYS A 77 8.05 -9.73 2.04
C LYS A 77 6.78 -10.51 2.37
N LEU A 78 5.67 -10.23 1.70
CA LEU A 78 4.42 -10.93 1.96
C LEU A 78 4.46 -12.35 1.39
N PRO A 79 3.87 -13.34 2.08
CA PRO A 79 3.70 -14.68 1.57
C PRO A 79 2.78 -14.69 0.34
N GLU A 80 2.88 -15.72 -0.48
CA GLU A 80 2.02 -15.87 -1.65
C GLU A 80 0.56 -16.08 -1.25
N ILE A 81 0.32 -16.91 -0.24
CA ILE A 81 -0.98 -17.12 0.37
C ILE A 81 -0.99 -16.35 1.69
N GLN A 82 -1.90 -15.39 1.83
CA GLN A 82 -1.99 -14.57 3.03
C GLN A 82 -3.06 -15.05 4.00
N ALA A 83 -4.13 -15.66 3.49
CA ALA A 83 -5.17 -16.23 4.31
C ALA A 83 -5.79 -17.47 3.67
N GLU A 84 -6.12 -18.44 4.49
CA GLU A 84 -6.87 -19.64 4.15
C GLU A 84 -7.98 -19.82 5.17
N TYR A 85 -9.00 -20.59 4.83
CA TYR A 85 -10.11 -20.88 5.74
C TYR A 85 -10.59 -22.33 5.65
N ASP A 86 -11.25 -22.75 6.68
CA ASP A 86 -12.11 -23.94 6.73
C ASP A 86 -13.47 -23.57 7.34
N ASP A 87 -14.27 -24.54 7.69
CA ASP A 87 -15.64 -24.30 8.17
C ASP A 87 -15.69 -23.65 9.57
N GLU A 88 -14.59 -23.65 10.33
CA GLU A 88 -14.52 -23.17 11.70
C GLU A 88 -13.49 -22.05 11.90
N PHE A 89 -12.42 -22.01 11.09
CA PHE A 89 -11.26 -21.16 11.33
C PHE A 89 -10.78 -20.41 10.10
N LEU A 90 -10.28 -19.19 10.36
CA LEU A 90 -9.48 -18.40 9.44
C LEU A 90 -8.00 -18.52 9.84
N TYR A 91 -7.15 -18.89 8.89
CA TYR A 91 -5.71 -19.03 9.06
C TYR A 91 -5.01 -17.86 8.36
N ILE A 92 -4.29 -17.05 9.12
CA ILE A 92 -3.56 -15.89 8.60
C ILE A 92 -2.07 -16.21 8.55
N HIS A 93 -1.47 -16.12 7.35
CA HIS A 93 -0.05 -16.36 7.07
C HIS A 93 0.73 -15.05 6.88
N SER A 94 0.51 -14.07 7.75
CA SER A 94 1.25 -12.81 7.73
C SER A 94 2.44 -12.88 8.70
N LYS A 95 3.06 -11.72 9.02
CA LYS A 95 4.16 -11.65 10.01
C LYS A 95 3.82 -12.29 11.37
N LYS A 96 2.53 -12.33 11.71
CA LYS A 96 1.99 -13.06 12.86
C LYS A 96 1.07 -14.11 12.29
N GLU A 97 1.51 -15.36 12.31
CA GLU A 97 0.63 -16.47 11.99
C GLU A 97 -0.44 -16.58 13.07
N ALA A 98 -1.68 -16.72 12.67
CA ALA A 98 -2.80 -16.86 13.58
C ALA A 98 -3.83 -17.85 13.04
N LYS A 99 -4.37 -18.64 13.94
CA LYS A 99 -5.55 -19.47 13.72
C LYS A 99 -6.70 -18.84 14.51
N ILE A 100 -7.72 -18.36 13.82
CA ILE A 100 -8.75 -17.49 14.35
C ILE A 100 -10.10 -18.17 14.15
N PRO A 101 -10.88 -18.41 15.20
CA PRO A 101 -12.25 -18.86 15.04
C PRO A 101 -13.08 -17.83 14.28
N LEU A 102 -13.89 -18.28 13.30
CA LEU A 102 -14.70 -17.38 12.48
C LEU A 102 -15.71 -16.58 13.33
N ALA A 103 -16.20 -17.17 14.42
CA ALA A 103 -17.13 -16.52 15.34
C ALA A 103 -16.52 -15.33 16.13
N GLU A 104 -15.19 -15.18 16.15
CA GLU A 104 -14.49 -14.10 16.86
C GLU A 104 -14.14 -12.92 15.95
N ILE A 105 -14.48 -12.99 14.66
CA ILE A 105 -14.29 -11.89 13.73
C ILE A 105 -15.41 -10.87 13.97
N THR A 106 -15.06 -9.74 14.58
CA THR A 106 -16.03 -8.70 14.95
C THR A 106 -16.15 -7.59 13.92
N TYR A 107 -15.12 -7.36 13.14
CA TYR A 107 -15.12 -6.27 12.16
C TYR A 107 -14.24 -6.59 10.97
N VAL A 108 -14.76 -6.33 9.79
CA VAL A 108 -14.05 -6.45 8.51
C VAL A 108 -14.20 -5.16 7.71
N ASN A 109 -13.10 -4.53 7.38
CA ASN A 109 -13.08 -3.37 6.51
C ASN A 109 -12.25 -3.65 5.25
N ILE A 110 -12.89 -3.58 4.10
CA ILE A 110 -12.26 -3.81 2.81
C ILE A 110 -12.05 -2.45 2.13
N THR A 111 -10.79 -2.04 2.04
CA THR A 111 -10.41 -0.75 1.48
C THR A 111 -9.63 -0.95 0.18
N ALA A 112 -9.94 -0.19 -0.87
CA ALA A 112 -9.04 -0.11 -2.02
C ALA A 112 -7.79 0.66 -1.58
N GLU A 113 -6.65 0.02 -1.63
CA GLU A 113 -5.37 0.71 -1.53
C GLU A 113 -5.02 1.25 -2.90
N LEU A 114 -5.24 2.54 -3.04
CA LEU A 114 -4.72 3.26 -4.18
C LEU A 114 -3.45 3.98 -3.74
N PRO A 115 -2.45 4.08 -4.64
CA PRO A 115 -1.29 4.90 -4.37
C PRO A 115 -1.72 6.29 -3.92
N PHE A 116 -1.16 6.76 -2.81
CA PHE A 116 -1.55 8.01 -2.17
C PHE A 116 -1.57 9.22 -3.13
N LEU A 117 -0.62 9.28 -4.08
CA LEU A 117 -0.52 10.37 -5.06
C LEU A 117 -1.56 10.31 -6.19
N LEU A 118 -2.25 9.19 -6.35
CA LEU A 118 -3.14 8.99 -7.49
C LEU A 118 -4.61 8.85 -7.09
N HIS A 119 -4.92 9.02 -5.80
CA HIS A 119 -6.23 8.72 -5.23
C HIS A 119 -7.41 9.43 -5.93
N GLU A 120 -7.20 10.62 -6.51
CA GLU A 120 -8.24 11.39 -7.19
C GLU A 120 -7.75 12.08 -8.49
N SER A 121 -6.62 11.66 -9.07
CA SER A 121 -6.05 12.33 -10.22
C SER A 121 -6.41 11.66 -11.54
N PHE A 122 -6.48 12.45 -12.61
CA PHE A 122 -6.58 11.97 -14.00
C PHE A 122 -5.52 10.92 -14.37
N LEU A 123 -4.31 11.02 -13.78
CA LEU A 123 -3.24 10.03 -13.95
C LEU A 123 -3.61 8.65 -13.40
N ARG A 124 -4.47 8.56 -12.39
CA ARG A 124 -4.99 7.30 -11.87
C ARG A 124 -5.79 6.53 -12.92
N GLU A 125 -6.73 7.19 -13.58
CA GLU A 125 -7.57 6.54 -14.59
C GLU A 125 -6.71 6.02 -15.76
N ILE A 126 -5.72 6.81 -16.17
CA ILE A 126 -4.77 6.39 -17.19
C ILE A 126 -3.96 5.17 -16.72
N LEU A 127 -3.39 5.20 -15.52
CA LEU A 127 -2.58 4.09 -15.00
C LEU A 127 -3.39 2.83 -14.75
N ILE A 128 -4.61 2.94 -14.24
CA ILE A 128 -5.51 1.79 -14.07
C ILE A 128 -5.87 1.21 -15.43
N HIS A 129 -6.17 2.05 -16.42
CA HIS A 129 -6.47 1.59 -17.78
C HIS A 129 -5.31 0.83 -18.43
N PHE A 130 -4.07 1.27 -18.21
CA PHE A 130 -2.88 0.61 -18.76
C PHE A 130 -2.38 -0.58 -17.92
N CYS A 131 -2.59 -0.56 -16.62
CA CYS A 131 -2.02 -1.56 -15.72
C CYS A 131 -3.03 -2.60 -15.23
N SER A 132 -4.34 -2.38 -15.36
CA SER A 132 -5.47 -3.27 -15.05
C SER A 132 -5.46 -3.97 -13.68
N ASP A 133 -4.62 -3.54 -12.75
CA ASP A 133 -4.35 -4.27 -11.52
C ASP A 133 -4.88 -3.48 -10.31
N GLU A 134 -6.19 -3.62 -10.04
CA GLU A 134 -6.78 -3.12 -8.80
C GLU A 134 -6.43 -4.08 -7.65
N TYR A 135 -5.91 -3.52 -6.59
CA TYR A 135 -5.68 -4.25 -5.35
C TYR A 135 -6.24 -3.47 -4.15
N GLY A 136 -6.52 -4.17 -3.10
CA GLY A 136 -7.03 -3.59 -1.88
C GLY A 136 -6.31 -4.07 -0.64
N ARG A 137 -6.78 -3.55 0.49
CA ARG A 137 -6.39 -3.98 1.82
C ARG A 137 -7.62 -4.45 2.58
N ILE A 138 -7.46 -5.50 3.37
CA ILE A 138 -8.47 -5.97 4.30
C ILE A 138 -7.92 -5.74 5.71
N ASP A 139 -8.64 -4.98 6.50
CA ASP A 139 -8.40 -4.79 7.93
C ASP A 139 -9.41 -5.66 8.68
N LEU A 140 -8.92 -6.54 9.54
CA LEU A 140 -9.70 -7.44 10.37
C LEU A 140 -9.48 -7.08 11.83
N ASP A 141 -10.53 -6.80 12.56
CA ASP A 141 -10.48 -6.72 14.01
C ASP A 141 -11.14 -7.97 14.62
N ILE A 142 -10.44 -8.59 15.53
CA ILE A 142 -10.78 -9.91 16.04
C ILE A 142 -10.73 -9.86 17.55
N ASP A 143 -11.81 -10.24 18.20
CA ASP A 143 -11.89 -10.21 19.66
C ASP A 143 -10.85 -11.16 20.28
N GLY A 144 -10.13 -10.66 21.27
CA GLY A 144 -9.04 -11.41 21.92
C GLY A 144 -7.74 -11.59 21.12
N PHE A 145 -7.74 -11.36 19.79
CA PHE A 145 -6.56 -11.56 18.91
C PHE A 145 -5.98 -10.26 18.38
N GLY A 146 -6.75 -9.14 18.43
CA GLY A 146 -6.33 -7.84 17.92
C GLY A 146 -6.57 -7.66 16.43
N SER A 147 -5.84 -6.70 15.82
CA SER A 147 -6.05 -6.29 14.43
C SER A 147 -5.04 -6.95 13.48
N TYR A 148 -5.54 -7.45 12.36
CA TYR A 148 -4.75 -8.02 11.28
C TYR A 148 -4.98 -7.26 9.98
N LYS A 149 -3.93 -7.21 9.13
CA LYS A 149 -3.99 -6.52 7.84
C LYS A 149 -3.49 -7.42 6.73
N LEU A 150 -4.34 -7.62 5.73
CA LEU A 150 -4.00 -8.32 4.50
C LEU A 150 -3.82 -7.28 3.40
N TYR A 151 -2.67 -7.30 2.74
CA TYR A 151 -2.28 -6.28 1.77
C TYR A 151 -2.23 -6.85 0.35
N PHE A 152 -2.37 -5.99 -0.65
CA PHE A 152 -2.28 -6.34 -2.07
C PHE A 152 -3.22 -7.47 -2.49
N VAL A 153 -4.46 -7.37 -2.01
CA VAL A 153 -5.53 -8.33 -2.29
C VAL A 153 -6.15 -7.98 -3.64
N PRO A 154 -6.12 -8.87 -4.64
CA PRO A 154 -6.74 -8.60 -5.93
C PRO A 154 -8.26 -8.54 -5.79
N HIS A 155 -8.89 -7.64 -6.54
CA HIS A 155 -10.35 -7.49 -6.59
C HIS A 155 -11.04 -7.39 -5.23
N ALA A 156 -10.39 -6.76 -4.25
CA ALA A 156 -10.90 -6.71 -2.87
C ALA A 156 -12.27 -6.02 -2.76
N LYS A 157 -12.61 -5.12 -3.68
CA LYS A 157 -13.92 -4.43 -3.74
C LYS A 157 -14.97 -5.09 -4.63
N ASP A 158 -14.64 -6.17 -5.29
CA ASP A 158 -15.60 -6.88 -6.10
C ASP A 158 -16.62 -7.61 -5.20
N MET A 159 -17.84 -7.10 -5.16
CA MET A 159 -18.93 -7.67 -4.37
C MET A 159 -19.32 -9.09 -4.80
N GLU A 160 -18.96 -9.48 -6.03
CA GLU A 160 -19.19 -10.83 -6.53
C GLU A 160 -18.04 -11.78 -6.20
N SER A 161 -16.94 -11.26 -5.67
CA SER A 161 -15.78 -12.08 -5.29
C SER A 161 -16.11 -13.08 -4.17
N GLU A 162 -15.49 -14.25 -4.21
CA GLU A 162 -15.61 -15.26 -3.15
C GLU A 162 -15.19 -14.67 -1.79
N LEU A 163 -14.22 -13.79 -1.78
CA LEU A 163 -13.73 -13.08 -0.62
C LEU A 163 -14.81 -12.21 0.03
N PHE A 164 -15.53 -11.40 -0.76
CA PHE A 164 -16.58 -10.54 -0.25
C PHE A 164 -17.72 -11.37 0.34
N ARG A 165 -18.17 -12.39 -0.40
CA ARG A 165 -19.22 -13.31 0.06
C ARG A 165 -18.85 -14.05 1.34
N PHE A 166 -17.59 -14.43 1.48
CA PHE A 166 -17.11 -15.10 2.70
C PHE A 166 -17.24 -14.18 3.91
N PHE A 167 -16.70 -12.96 3.83
CA PHE A 167 -16.77 -12.03 4.96
C PHE A 167 -18.18 -11.52 5.24
N ASP A 168 -18.98 -11.30 4.20
CA ASP A 168 -20.40 -10.95 4.37
C ASP A 168 -21.17 -12.08 5.09
N GLY A 169 -20.92 -13.33 4.73
CA GLY A 169 -21.47 -14.50 5.40
C GLY A 169 -21.04 -14.62 6.87
N VAL A 170 -19.78 -14.33 7.19
CA VAL A 170 -19.28 -14.34 8.57
C VAL A 170 -19.93 -13.22 9.39
N MET A 171 -20.01 -12.00 8.87
CA MET A 171 -20.59 -10.84 9.57
C MET A 171 -22.09 -10.93 9.76
N ASN A 172 -22.82 -11.60 8.87
CA ASN A 172 -24.28 -11.77 9.00
C ASN A 172 -24.69 -12.96 9.89
N ASN A 173 -23.74 -13.83 10.26
CA ASN A 173 -23.98 -14.99 11.15
C ASN A 173 -23.51 -14.75 12.60
N THR A 174 -22.91 -13.59 12.89
CA THR A 174 -22.56 -13.12 14.22
C THR A 174 -23.57 -12.10 14.72
#